data_4a8c4524cdb1779e485c5118693a4d78
#
_entry.id   4a8c4524cdb1779e485c5118693a4d78
#
_cell.length_a   1.000
_cell.length_b   1.000
_cell.length_c   1.000
_cell.angle_alpha   90.00
_cell.angle_beta   90.00
_cell.angle_gamma   90.00
#
_symmetry.space_group_name_H-M   'P 1'
#
loop_
_entity.id
_entity.type
_entity.pdbx_description
1 polymer ?
#
loop_
_entity_poly.entity_id
_entity_poly.type
_entity_poly.pdbx_seq_one_letter_code
_entity_poly.pdbx_strand_id
1 'polypeptide(L)'
;MNYFIEGIQGSGKSTLVAKLSKRYPSCTVFREGDYSPVELAWCAYVTKSRYAEILDQYYSIRDLIEENSYAEGDHRVICYTKVITDIPGFHKDLEQYEIYNGRLSFDEFRRIVFHRYENWIGDDMVFECSLFQNIVEDMMLYPNASDSEILGFYRELAVKRKEV
;
A
#
# COMPACT_ATOMS: atom_id res chain seq x y z
N MET A 1 3.36 6.75 -19.44
CA MET A 1 4.57 6.02 -18.93
C MET A 1 4.53 6.04 -17.40
N ASN A 2 4.81 4.90 -16.75
CA ASN A 2 4.76 4.80 -15.27
C ASN A 2 6.18 4.76 -14.68
N TYR A 3 6.38 5.44 -13.57
CA TYR A 3 7.66 5.54 -12.87
C TYR A 3 7.55 4.96 -11.46
N PHE A 4 8.45 4.06 -11.09
CA PHE A 4 8.62 3.55 -9.73
C PHE A 4 9.91 4.13 -9.15
N ILE A 5 9.78 4.84 -8.03
CA ILE A 5 10.90 5.47 -7.34
C ILE A 5 11.21 4.64 -6.10
N GLU A 6 12.25 3.86 -6.19
CA GLU A 6 12.65 2.87 -5.21
C GLU A 6 13.98 3.23 -4.54
N GLY A 7 14.24 2.68 -3.37
CA GLY A 7 15.50 2.82 -2.66
C GLY A 7 15.33 2.77 -1.15
N ILE A 8 16.42 2.64 -0.44
CA ILE A 8 16.45 2.57 1.02
C ILE A 8 15.93 3.86 1.68
N GLN A 9 15.52 3.75 2.93
CA GLN A 9 15.09 4.91 3.72
C GLN A 9 16.18 5.99 3.75
N GLY A 10 15.79 7.26 3.62
CA GLY A 10 16.71 8.39 3.61
C GLY A 10 17.47 8.63 2.29
N SER A 11 17.27 7.82 1.24
CA SER A 11 17.95 7.97 -0.06
C SER A 11 17.47 9.16 -0.92
N GLY A 12 16.46 9.91 -0.46
CA GLY A 12 15.95 11.08 -1.18
C GLY A 12 14.81 10.80 -2.16
N LYS A 13 14.14 9.66 -2.06
CA LYS A 13 12.99 9.28 -2.89
C LYS A 13 11.91 10.37 -2.93
N SER A 14 11.42 10.79 -1.77
CA SER A 14 10.35 11.80 -1.67
C SER A 14 10.77 13.14 -2.28
N THR A 15 12.05 13.50 -2.21
CA THR A 15 12.59 14.68 -2.89
C THR A 15 12.56 14.52 -4.41
N LEU A 16 12.90 13.32 -4.92
CA LEU A 16 12.83 13.02 -6.36
C LEU A 16 11.38 13.01 -6.85
N VAL A 17 10.48 12.36 -6.11
CA VAL A 17 9.04 12.35 -6.41
C VAL A 17 8.49 13.78 -6.47
N ALA A 18 8.85 14.65 -5.53
CA ALA A 18 8.43 16.06 -5.53
C ALA A 18 8.97 16.83 -6.75
N LYS A 19 10.19 16.53 -7.22
CA LYS A 19 10.77 17.14 -8.43
C LYS A 19 10.06 16.63 -9.69
N LEU A 20 9.77 15.33 -9.77
CA LEU A 20 9.03 14.74 -10.89
C LEU A 20 7.62 15.28 -10.99
N SER A 21 6.90 15.39 -9.88
CA SER A 21 5.55 15.96 -9.82
C SER A 21 5.51 17.41 -10.34
N LYS A 22 6.53 18.21 -10.04
CA LYS A 22 6.65 19.58 -10.58
C LYS A 22 7.00 19.61 -12.08
N ARG A 23 7.82 18.67 -12.54
CA ARG A 23 8.25 18.61 -13.94
C ARG A 23 7.18 18.03 -14.86
N TYR A 24 6.39 17.09 -14.34
CA TYR A 24 5.34 16.37 -15.06
C TYR A 24 3.99 16.53 -14.34
N PRO A 25 3.37 17.71 -14.38
CA PRO A 25 2.16 18.00 -13.59
C PRO A 25 0.93 17.20 -14.04
N SER A 26 0.97 16.57 -15.21
CA SER A 26 -0.06 15.65 -15.70
C SER A 26 0.02 14.25 -15.07
N CYS A 27 1.14 13.89 -14.45
CA CYS A 27 1.28 12.59 -13.81
C CYS A 27 0.51 12.53 -12.49
N THR A 28 -0.20 11.42 -12.27
CA THR A 28 -0.74 11.10 -10.95
C THR A 28 0.37 10.55 -10.06
N VAL A 29 0.50 11.10 -8.86
CA VAL A 29 1.57 10.73 -7.92
C VAL A 29 0.97 9.98 -6.73
N PHE A 30 1.53 8.81 -6.43
CA PHE A 30 1.19 8.00 -5.27
C PHE A 30 2.40 7.92 -4.35
N ARG A 31 2.21 8.38 -3.10
CA ARG A 31 3.22 8.34 -2.03
C ARG A 31 2.86 7.25 -1.04
N GLU A 32 3.79 6.88 -0.19
CA GLU A 32 3.51 6.02 0.95
C GLU A 32 2.35 6.58 1.79
N GLY A 33 1.39 5.74 2.14
CA GLY A 33 0.16 6.14 2.84
C GLY A 33 -0.96 6.68 1.95
N ASP A 34 -0.74 6.84 0.64
CA ASP A 34 -1.81 7.14 -0.31
C ASP A 34 -2.60 5.88 -0.65
N TYR A 35 -3.88 6.03 -1.00
CA TYR A 35 -4.61 4.96 -1.69
C TYR A 35 -4.04 4.81 -3.10
N SER A 36 -3.15 3.87 -3.26
CA SER A 36 -2.50 3.55 -4.52
C SER A 36 -3.13 2.32 -5.17
N PRO A 37 -3.20 2.22 -6.50
CA PRO A 37 -3.72 1.03 -7.16
C PRO A 37 -2.85 -0.21 -6.96
N VAL A 38 -1.59 -0.06 -6.58
CA VAL A 38 -0.63 -1.17 -6.41
C VAL A 38 -0.12 -1.31 -4.98
N GLU A 39 0.04 -0.21 -4.23
CA GLU A 39 0.69 -0.17 -2.92
C GLU A 39 -0.32 0.11 -1.80
N LEU A 40 -0.13 -0.52 -0.65
CA LEU A 40 -0.94 -0.33 0.56
C LEU A 40 -0.12 -0.07 1.83
N ALA A 41 1.17 0.27 1.71
CA ALA A 41 1.96 0.63 2.88
C ALA A 41 1.31 1.79 3.63
N TRP A 42 1.31 1.69 4.96
CA TRP A 42 0.68 2.67 5.86
C TRP A 42 -0.84 2.82 5.65
N CYS A 43 -1.48 1.77 5.13
CA CYS A 43 -2.93 1.68 4.98
C CYS A 43 -3.43 0.41 5.67
N ALA A 44 -4.54 0.51 6.39
CA ALA A 44 -5.23 -0.65 6.93
C ALA A 44 -6.12 -1.30 5.85
N TYR A 45 -5.99 -2.61 5.66
CA TYR A 45 -6.78 -3.40 4.71
C TYR A 45 -7.73 -4.31 5.47
N VAL A 46 -9.00 -3.98 5.52
CA VAL A 46 -9.99 -4.61 6.40
C VAL A 46 -11.24 -5.06 5.65
N THR A 47 -11.93 -6.08 6.17
CA THR A 47 -13.26 -6.45 5.67
C THR A 47 -14.30 -5.36 5.98
N LYS A 48 -15.42 -5.35 5.24
CA LYS A 48 -16.54 -4.42 5.49
C LYS A 48 -17.06 -4.50 6.94
N SER A 49 -17.09 -5.70 7.53
CA SER A 49 -17.52 -5.89 8.91
C SER A 49 -16.55 -5.22 9.88
N ARG A 50 -15.22 -5.47 9.70
CA ARG A 50 -14.21 -4.84 10.55
C ARG A 50 -14.18 -3.32 10.38
N TYR A 51 -14.42 -2.83 9.18
CA TYR A 51 -14.56 -1.38 8.94
C TYR A 51 -15.69 -0.76 9.75
N ALA A 52 -16.86 -1.41 9.78
CA ALA A 52 -17.99 -0.93 10.59
C ALA A 52 -17.64 -0.88 12.10
N GLU A 53 -16.97 -1.92 12.61
CA GLU A 53 -16.50 -1.96 14.01
C GLU A 53 -15.50 -0.83 14.31
N ILE A 54 -14.58 -0.52 13.38
CA ILE A 54 -13.64 0.60 13.53
C ILE A 54 -14.39 1.94 13.58
N LEU A 55 -15.38 2.14 12.72
CA LEU A 55 -16.18 3.37 12.71
C LEU A 55 -16.99 3.54 14.00
N ASP A 56 -17.48 2.44 14.57
CA ASP A 56 -18.20 2.48 15.86
C ASP A 56 -17.23 2.74 17.03
N GLN A 57 -16.06 2.10 17.02
CA GLN A 57 -15.02 2.31 18.03
C GLN A 57 -14.52 3.76 18.06
N TYR A 58 -14.34 4.35 16.89
CA TYR A 58 -13.82 5.71 16.71
C TYR A 58 -14.89 6.69 16.23
N TYR A 59 -16.10 6.56 16.77
CA TYR A 59 -17.26 7.34 16.35
C TYR A 59 -17.02 8.85 16.30
N SER A 60 -16.25 9.40 17.24
CA SER A 60 -15.98 10.85 17.31
C SER A 60 -15.17 11.40 16.13
N ILE A 61 -14.47 10.54 15.38
CA ILE A 61 -13.69 10.89 14.16
C ILE A 61 -14.14 10.10 12.93
N ARG A 62 -15.35 9.57 12.99
CA ARG A 62 -15.91 8.74 11.94
C ARG A 62 -15.78 9.38 10.55
N ASP A 63 -16.17 10.63 10.41
CA ASP A 63 -16.15 11.34 9.13
C ASP A 63 -14.73 11.43 8.57
N LEU A 64 -13.73 11.69 9.42
CA LEU A 64 -12.31 11.72 9.01
C LEU A 64 -11.82 10.36 8.53
N ILE A 65 -12.28 9.27 9.16
CA ILE A 65 -11.95 7.91 8.71
C ILE A 65 -12.62 7.63 7.37
N GLU A 66 -13.91 7.97 7.22
CA GLU A 66 -14.65 7.77 5.98
C GLU A 66 -14.05 8.54 4.80
N GLU A 67 -13.63 9.81 5.01
CA GLU A 67 -12.95 10.65 4.02
C GLU A 67 -11.61 10.05 3.53
N ASN A 68 -10.93 9.28 4.39
CA ASN A 68 -9.66 8.64 4.08
C ASN A 68 -9.79 7.13 3.82
N SER A 69 -10.99 6.68 3.43
CA SER A 69 -11.30 5.26 3.19
C SER A 69 -11.81 5.01 1.78
N TYR A 70 -11.40 3.89 1.20
CA TYR A 70 -11.70 3.51 -0.17
C TYR A 70 -12.29 2.10 -0.24
N ALA A 71 -13.27 1.91 -1.11
CA ALA A 71 -13.88 0.61 -1.34
C ALA A 71 -13.03 -0.24 -2.28
N GLU A 72 -12.77 -1.49 -1.90
CA GLU A 72 -12.05 -2.45 -2.72
C GLU A 72 -12.72 -3.83 -2.62
N GLY A 73 -13.65 -4.11 -3.52
CA GLY A 73 -14.46 -5.34 -3.48
C GLY A 73 -15.19 -5.51 -2.13
N ASP A 74 -14.87 -6.58 -1.41
CA ASP A 74 -15.41 -6.86 -0.08
C ASP A 74 -14.59 -6.27 1.07
N HIS A 75 -13.56 -5.50 0.74
CA HIS A 75 -12.67 -4.84 1.70
C HIS A 75 -12.81 -3.32 1.67
N ARG A 76 -12.18 -2.70 2.66
CA ARG A 76 -11.93 -1.26 2.75
C ARG A 76 -10.44 -1.04 2.97
N VAL A 77 -9.91 -0.05 2.28
CA VAL A 77 -8.57 0.49 2.55
C VAL A 77 -8.74 1.78 3.32
N ILE A 78 -8.12 1.89 4.48
CA ILE A 78 -8.13 3.10 5.30
C ILE A 78 -6.71 3.67 5.27
N CYS A 79 -6.51 4.83 4.67
CA CYS A 79 -5.25 5.57 4.71
C CYS A 79 -5.11 6.23 6.09
N TYR A 80 -4.95 5.41 7.13
CA TYR A 80 -5.06 5.81 8.53
C TYR A 80 -4.00 6.82 8.95
N THR A 81 -2.85 6.85 8.30
CA THR A 81 -1.80 7.85 8.57
C THR A 81 -2.17 9.25 8.09
N LYS A 82 -3.19 9.40 7.25
CA LYS A 82 -3.77 10.69 6.84
C LYS A 82 -4.84 11.20 7.78
N VAL A 83 -5.35 10.36 8.66
CA VAL A 83 -6.32 10.74 9.70
C VAL A 83 -5.57 11.44 10.82
N ILE A 84 -5.58 12.76 10.82
CA ILE A 84 -4.94 13.56 11.87
C ILE A 84 -5.85 13.61 13.09
N THR A 85 -5.43 12.98 14.19
CA THR A 85 -6.22 12.89 15.42
C THR A 85 -5.35 12.75 16.66
N ASP A 86 -5.83 13.29 17.77
CA ASP A 86 -5.22 13.16 19.09
C ASP A 86 -5.78 11.97 19.90
N ILE A 87 -6.64 11.13 19.30
CA ILE A 87 -7.19 9.95 19.97
C ILE A 87 -6.04 8.96 20.24
N PRO A 88 -5.74 8.66 21.50
CA PRO A 88 -4.65 7.75 21.84
C PRO A 88 -4.90 6.35 21.28
N GLY A 89 -3.87 5.77 20.67
CA GLY A 89 -3.91 4.40 20.19
C GLY A 89 -4.49 4.23 18.78
N PHE A 90 -5.19 5.23 18.21
CA PHE A 90 -5.81 5.11 16.88
C PHE A 90 -4.87 4.54 15.83
N HIS A 91 -3.73 5.18 15.60
CA HIS A 91 -2.77 4.74 14.57
C HIS A 91 -2.22 3.33 14.86
N LYS A 92 -1.89 3.05 16.13
CA LYS A 92 -1.39 1.73 16.55
C LYS A 92 -2.44 0.63 16.36
N ASP A 93 -3.71 0.95 16.57
CA ASP A 93 -4.80 0.00 16.39
C ASP A 93 -5.06 -0.28 14.91
N LEU A 94 -4.83 0.70 14.04
CA LEU A 94 -4.99 0.53 12.59
C LEU A 94 -3.78 -0.14 11.94
N GLU A 95 -2.56 0.10 12.42
CA GLU A 95 -1.32 -0.53 11.98
C GLU A 95 -1.41 -2.07 11.97
N GLN A 96 -2.15 -2.68 12.90
CA GLN A 96 -2.32 -4.13 12.94
C GLN A 96 -3.01 -4.72 11.69
N TYR A 97 -3.67 -3.90 10.89
CA TYR A 97 -4.37 -4.32 9.67
C TYR A 97 -3.59 -3.99 8.39
N GLU A 98 -2.35 -3.58 8.49
CA GLU A 98 -1.48 -3.47 7.31
C GLU A 98 -1.15 -4.84 6.72
N ILE A 99 -0.93 -4.88 5.41
CA ILE A 99 -0.52 -6.12 4.74
C ILE A 99 0.98 -6.42 4.89
N TYR A 100 1.80 -5.41 5.26
CA TYR A 100 3.26 -5.48 5.39
C TYR A 100 3.74 -5.63 6.84
N ASN A 101 3.02 -6.33 7.69
CA ASN A 101 3.35 -6.46 9.12
C ASN A 101 3.55 -7.91 9.58
N GLY A 102 3.65 -8.85 8.63
CA GLY A 102 3.84 -10.28 8.89
C GLY A 102 2.66 -11.00 9.55
N ARG A 103 1.48 -10.39 9.62
CA ARG A 103 0.27 -11.00 10.22
C ARG A 103 -0.53 -11.82 9.23
N LEU A 104 -0.35 -11.56 7.94
CA LEU A 104 -0.92 -12.37 6.88
C LEU A 104 -0.04 -13.59 6.61
N SER A 105 -0.64 -14.70 6.18
CA SER A 105 0.12 -15.76 5.56
C SER A 105 0.78 -15.25 4.27
N PHE A 106 1.92 -15.84 3.90
CA PHE A 106 2.60 -15.45 2.66
C PHE A 106 1.71 -15.61 1.42
N ASP A 107 0.85 -16.62 1.40
CA ASP A 107 -0.10 -16.85 0.30
C ASP A 107 -1.18 -15.75 0.22
N GLU A 108 -1.68 -15.26 1.35
CA GLU A 108 -2.63 -14.16 1.39
C GLU A 108 -1.99 -12.83 0.96
N PHE A 109 -0.80 -12.54 1.49
CA PHE A 109 -0.01 -11.38 1.09
C PHE A 109 0.23 -11.38 -0.43
N ARG A 110 0.76 -12.50 -0.96
CA ARG A 110 1.00 -12.69 -2.39
C ARG A 110 -0.27 -12.50 -3.21
N ARG A 111 -1.39 -13.10 -2.78
CA ARG A 111 -2.69 -12.97 -3.47
C ARG A 111 -3.15 -11.51 -3.55
N ILE A 112 -3.02 -10.73 -2.47
CA ILE A 112 -3.40 -9.32 -2.43
C ILE A 112 -2.53 -8.51 -3.38
N VAL A 113 -1.20 -8.63 -3.26
CA VAL A 113 -0.25 -7.89 -4.11
C VAL A 113 -0.48 -8.21 -5.59
N PHE A 114 -0.56 -9.49 -5.95
CA PHE A 114 -0.75 -9.91 -7.35
C PHE A 114 -2.08 -9.40 -7.91
N HIS A 115 -3.16 -9.54 -7.15
CA HIS A 115 -4.48 -9.03 -7.57
C HIS A 115 -4.44 -7.53 -7.88
N ARG A 116 -3.75 -6.73 -7.09
CA ARG A 116 -3.63 -5.29 -7.30
C ARG A 116 -2.83 -4.96 -8.55
N TYR A 117 -1.69 -5.59 -8.74
CA TYR A 117 -0.87 -5.40 -9.94
C TYR A 117 -1.53 -5.90 -11.22
N GLU A 118 -2.28 -7.00 -11.16
CA GLU A 118 -3.07 -7.52 -12.29
C GLU A 118 -4.19 -6.57 -12.72
N ASN A 119 -4.88 -5.98 -11.75
CA ASN A 119 -6.03 -5.13 -12.01
C ASN A 119 -5.68 -3.64 -12.16
N TRP A 120 -4.42 -3.27 -11.95
CA TRP A 120 -3.98 -1.90 -12.14
C TRP A 120 -3.98 -1.52 -13.61
N ILE A 121 -4.79 -0.50 -13.93
CA ILE A 121 -4.89 0.12 -15.25
C ILE A 121 -4.51 1.59 -15.11
N GLY A 122 -3.64 2.07 -16.00
CA GLY A 122 -3.32 3.48 -16.08
C GLY A 122 -1.90 3.75 -16.55
N ASP A 123 -1.72 4.98 -17.03
CA ASP A 123 -0.47 5.55 -17.49
C ASP A 123 -0.19 6.89 -16.80
N ASP A 124 1.03 7.37 -16.99
CA ASP A 124 1.50 8.64 -16.44
C ASP A 124 1.35 8.73 -14.91
N MET A 125 1.82 7.68 -14.25
CA MET A 125 1.82 7.56 -12.79
C MET A 125 3.24 7.53 -12.24
N VAL A 126 3.41 8.10 -11.05
CA VAL A 126 4.66 8.07 -10.26
C VAL A 126 4.34 7.41 -8.93
N PHE A 127 5.04 6.33 -8.63
CA PHE A 127 4.88 5.56 -7.39
C PHE A 127 6.13 5.66 -6.53
N GLU A 128 5.96 5.91 -5.24
CA GLU A 128 7.02 5.89 -4.24
C GLU A 128 6.98 4.56 -3.47
N CYS A 129 8.09 3.81 -3.45
CA CYS A 129 8.30 2.57 -2.67
C CYS A 129 7.33 1.42 -2.99
N SER A 130 6.73 1.39 -4.16
CA SER A 130 5.60 0.50 -4.42
C SER A 130 5.97 -0.86 -5.01
N LEU A 131 7.15 -0.99 -5.63
CA LEU A 131 7.50 -2.21 -6.36
C LEU A 131 8.47 -3.12 -5.59
N PHE A 132 9.50 -2.56 -4.96
CA PHE A 132 10.55 -3.36 -4.33
C PHE A 132 10.60 -3.19 -2.81
N GLN A 133 10.70 -1.96 -2.32
CA GLN A 133 11.06 -1.72 -0.92
C GLN A 133 10.17 -2.50 0.04
N ASN A 134 8.88 -2.23 0.07
CA ASN A 134 7.97 -2.80 1.07
C ASN A 134 7.74 -4.30 0.87
N ILE A 135 7.65 -4.76 -0.39
CA ILE A 135 7.45 -6.18 -0.71
C ILE A 135 8.69 -7.01 -0.31
N VAL A 136 9.89 -6.56 -0.68
CA VAL A 136 11.13 -7.28 -0.36
C VAL A 136 11.36 -7.29 1.15
N GLU A 137 11.15 -6.14 1.81
CA GLU A 137 11.29 -6.02 3.26
C GLU A 137 10.36 -6.98 4.00
N ASP A 138 9.07 -7.03 3.63
CA ASP A 138 8.11 -7.96 4.22
C ASP A 138 8.51 -9.42 3.99
N MET A 139 8.90 -9.77 2.76
CA MET A 139 9.33 -11.14 2.43
C MET A 139 10.59 -11.57 3.18
N MET A 140 11.51 -10.66 3.45
CA MET A 140 12.73 -10.96 4.22
C MET A 140 12.46 -11.05 5.71
N LEU A 141 11.66 -10.15 6.27
CA LEU A 141 11.50 -10.02 7.72
C LEU A 141 10.57 -11.08 8.33
N TYR A 142 9.52 -11.48 7.61
CA TYR A 142 8.48 -12.32 8.19
C TYR A 142 8.51 -13.77 7.70
N PRO A 143 8.32 -14.10 6.40
CA PRO A 143 8.48 -15.47 5.94
C PRO A 143 9.95 -15.91 5.82
N ASN A 144 10.90 -14.98 6.03
CA ASN A 144 12.34 -15.23 5.88
C ASN A 144 12.68 -15.84 4.52
N ALA A 145 12.10 -15.25 3.47
CA ALA A 145 12.23 -15.74 2.12
C ALA A 145 13.68 -15.65 1.61
N SER A 146 14.13 -16.71 0.92
CA SER A 146 15.40 -16.72 0.23
C SER A 146 15.41 -15.81 -1.00
N ASP A 147 16.59 -15.43 -1.47
CA ASP A 147 16.75 -14.65 -2.72
C ASP A 147 16.05 -15.31 -3.91
N SER A 148 16.07 -16.66 -3.98
CA SER A 148 15.40 -17.41 -5.05
C SER A 148 13.88 -17.32 -4.98
N GLU A 149 13.28 -17.27 -3.79
CA GLU A 149 11.83 -17.10 -3.59
C GLU A 149 11.41 -15.67 -3.93
N ILE A 150 12.19 -14.67 -3.51
CA ILE A 150 11.97 -13.26 -3.88
C ILE A 150 12.02 -13.09 -5.40
N LEU A 151 13.06 -13.63 -6.06
CA LEU A 151 13.17 -13.58 -7.52
C LEU A 151 12.03 -14.34 -8.21
N GLY A 152 11.59 -15.46 -7.65
CA GLY A 152 10.43 -16.23 -8.12
C GLY A 152 9.15 -15.40 -8.09
N PHE A 153 8.90 -14.72 -6.97
CA PHE A 153 7.77 -13.82 -6.78
C PHE A 153 7.72 -12.73 -7.88
N TYR A 154 8.83 -12.05 -8.13
CA TYR A 154 8.88 -10.99 -9.15
C TYR A 154 8.77 -11.51 -10.59
N ARG A 155 9.30 -12.68 -10.89
CA ARG A 155 9.12 -13.31 -12.21
C ARG A 155 7.64 -13.59 -12.48
N GLU A 156 6.93 -14.10 -11.51
CA GLU A 156 5.50 -14.38 -11.62
C GLU A 156 4.69 -13.06 -11.71
N LEU A 157 4.99 -12.07 -10.86
CA LEU A 157 4.35 -10.76 -10.90
C LEU A 157 4.51 -10.09 -12.29
N ALA A 158 5.70 -10.20 -12.88
CA ALA A 158 6.00 -9.65 -14.21
C ALA A 158 5.22 -10.36 -15.35
N VAL A 159 4.96 -11.66 -15.23
CA VAL A 159 4.12 -12.39 -16.20
C VAL A 159 2.67 -11.92 -16.10
N LYS A 160 2.12 -11.88 -14.91
CA LYS A 160 0.74 -11.46 -14.67
C LYS A 160 0.47 -10.02 -15.13
N ARG A 161 1.43 -9.12 -14.98
CA ARG A 161 1.33 -7.74 -15.46
C ARG A 161 1.34 -7.61 -16.99
N LYS A 162 1.91 -8.58 -17.72
CA LYS A 162 1.98 -8.56 -19.19
C LYS A 162 0.71 -9.07 -19.88
N GLU A 163 -0.14 -9.76 -19.15
CA GLU A 163 -1.37 -10.35 -19.70
C GLU A 163 -2.56 -9.34 -19.68
N VAL A 164 -2.33 -8.13 -19.23
CA VAL A 164 -3.23 -6.98 -19.27
C VAL A 164 -2.69 -5.93 -20.24
#